data_1fb528418c547148136adf49c08ce440
#
_entry.id   1fb528418c547148136adf49c08ce440
#
_cell.length_a   1.000
_cell.length_b   1.000
_cell.length_c   1.000
_cell.angle_alpha   90.00
_cell.angle_beta   90.00
_cell.angle_gamma   90.00
#
_symmetry.space_group_name_H-M   'P 1'
#
loop_
_entity.id
_entity.type
_entity.pdbx_description
1 polymer ?
#
loop_
_entity_poly.entity_id
_entity_poly.type
_entity_poly.pdbx_seq_one_letter_code
_entity_poly.pdbx_strand_id
1 'polypeptide(L)'
;MVTAEMAVSLITATMAVIAGVWAVSLVIVHDACRVTASQIAQQRARGDLKSAEQAQRKAPEGARITTASRDGWIRVTVSTDRSLGKIGPVHLQASAAAPQEPGELK
;
A
#
# COMPACT_ATOMS: atom_id res chain seq x y z
N MET A 1 -30.42 6.99 34.72
CA MET A 1 -30.31 7.81 33.51
C MET A 1 -28.86 8.17 33.18
N VAL A 2 -28.12 8.70 34.13
CA VAL A 2 -26.71 9.03 33.91
C VAL A 2 -25.88 7.80 33.49
N THR A 3 -26.20 6.66 34.08
CA THR A 3 -25.50 5.40 33.79
C THR A 3 -25.71 4.95 32.34
N ALA A 4 -26.93 5.08 31.82
CA ALA A 4 -27.22 4.70 30.45
C ALA A 4 -26.53 5.62 29.45
N GLU A 5 -26.48 6.91 29.77
CA GLU A 5 -25.76 7.90 28.95
C GLU A 5 -24.27 7.58 28.91
N MET A 6 -23.69 7.25 30.06
CA MET A 6 -22.27 6.89 30.13
C MET A 6 -21.98 5.62 29.32
N ALA A 7 -22.88 4.63 29.38
CA ALA A 7 -22.71 3.39 28.63
C ALA A 7 -22.73 3.66 27.11
N VAL A 8 -23.66 4.48 26.65
CA VAL A 8 -23.75 4.85 25.24
C VAL A 8 -22.53 5.64 24.82
N SER A 9 -22.05 6.57 25.65
CA SER A 9 -20.86 7.36 25.36
C SER A 9 -19.62 6.48 25.24
N LEU A 10 -19.49 5.48 26.13
CA LEU A 10 -18.36 4.55 26.10
C LEU A 10 -18.37 3.69 24.84
N ILE A 11 -19.54 3.22 24.43
CA ILE A 11 -19.67 2.42 23.21
C ILE A 11 -19.31 3.28 22.01
N THR A 12 -19.82 4.49 21.94
CA THR A 12 -19.52 5.41 20.83
C THR A 12 -18.02 5.74 20.76
N ALA A 13 -17.41 6.04 21.91
CA ALA A 13 -15.99 6.34 21.96
C ALA A 13 -15.14 5.14 21.55
N THR A 14 -15.52 3.94 21.98
CA THR A 14 -14.81 2.73 21.60
C THR A 14 -14.89 2.49 20.11
N MET A 15 -16.07 2.64 19.52
CA MET A 15 -16.25 2.47 18.08
C MET A 15 -15.43 3.51 17.30
N ALA A 16 -15.38 4.74 17.79
CA ALA A 16 -14.59 5.79 17.15
C ALA A 16 -13.09 5.46 17.18
N VAL A 17 -12.59 4.93 18.31
CA VAL A 17 -11.20 4.53 18.43
C VAL A 17 -10.88 3.37 17.47
N ILE A 18 -11.74 2.36 17.42
CA ILE A 18 -11.53 1.23 16.51
C ILE A 18 -11.51 1.70 15.07
N ALA A 19 -12.45 2.55 14.67
CA ALA A 19 -12.48 3.09 13.32
C ALA A 19 -11.22 3.91 13.01
N GLY A 20 -10.75 4.70 13.97
CA GLY A 20 -9.54 5.49 13.82
C GLY A 20 -8.30 4.62 13.65
N VAL A 21 -8.15 3.58 14.48
CA VAL A 21 -7.02 2.65 14.38
C VAL A 21 -7.02 1.95 13.02
N TRP A 22 -8.21 1.52 12.58
CA TRP A 22 -8.31 0.86 11.28
C TRP A 22 -7.95 1.81 10.15
N ALA A 23 -8.43 3.05 10.20
CA ALA A 23 -8.11 4.05 9.18
C ALA A 23 -6.61 4.32 9.12
N VAL A 24 -5.94 4.46 10.26
CA VAL A 24 -4.50 4.64 10.33
C VAL A 24 -3.79 3.42 9.73
N SER A 25 -4.27 2.22 10.03
CA SER A 25 -3.70 0.99 9.48
C SER A 25 -3.79 0.98 7.96
N LEU A 26 -4.91 1.44 7.39
CA LEU A 26 -5.05 1.54 5.93
C LEU A 26 -4.05 2.52 5.34
N VAL A 27 -3.83 3.66 6.00
CA VAL A 27 -2.86 4.64 5.54
C VAL A 27 -1.45 4.07 5.55
N ILE A 28 -1.10 3.34 6.61
CA ILE A 28 0.22 2.70 6.72
C ILE A 28 0.42 1.68 5.60
N VAL A 29 -0.58 0.85 5.33
CA VAL A 29 -0.49 -0.14 4.24
C VAL A 29 -0.39 0.55 2.89
N HIS A 30 -1.18 1.59 2.66
CA HIS A 30 -1.13 2.35 1.42
C HIS A 30 0.25 2.98 1.22
N ASP A 31 0.82 3.56 2.27
CA ASP A 31 2.14 4.16 2.21
C ASP A 31 3.20 3.09 1.93
N ALA A 32 3.08 1.92 2.54
CA ALA A 32 3.98 0.81 2.27
C ALA A 32 3.90 0.38 0.79
N CYS A 33 2.70 0.34 0.21
CA CYS A 33 2.53 0.05 -1.21
C CYS A 33 3.22 1.11 -2.06
N ARG A 34 3.08 2.38 -1.70
CA ARG A 34 3.70 3.48 -2.44
C ARG A 34 5.22 3.41 -2.38
N VAL A 35 5.77 3.19 -1.20
CA VAL A 35 7.22 3.07 -1.03
C VAL A 35 7.76 1.87 -1.81
N THR A 36 7.09 0.72 -1.72
CA THR A 36 7.47 -0.48 -2.45
C THR A 36 7.45 -0.23 -3.96
N ALA A 37 6.38 0.40 -4.46
CA ALA A 37 6.27 0.69 -5.89
C ALA A 37 7.40 1.62 -6.34
N SER A 38 7.72 2.63 -5.54
CA SER A 38 8.79 3.57 -5.85
C SER A 38 10.15 2.87 -5.89
N GLN A 39 10.42 2.03 -4.89
CA GLN A 39 11.70 1.29 -4.83
C GLN A 39 11.86 0.36 -6.03
N ILE A 40 10.81 -0.40 -6.35
CA ILE A 40 10.85 -1.33 -7.49
C ILE A 40 11.07 -0.56 -8.79
N ALA A 41 10.32 0.54 -8.97
CA ALA A 41 10.43 1.34 -10.19
C ALA A 41 11.85 1.88 -10.35
N GLN A 42 12.44 2.41 -9.30
CA GLN A 42 13.79 2.96 -9.34
C GLN A 42 14.83 1.87 -9.62
N GLN A 43 14.70 0.72 -8.96
CA GLN A 43 15.66 -0.36 -9.14
C GLN A 43 15.57 -0.95 -10.56
N ARG A 44 14.35 -1.12 -11.07
CA ARG A 44 14.18 -1.62 -12.43
C ARG A 44 14.65 -0.61 -13.47
N ALA A 45 14.45 0.67 -13.21
CA ALA A 45 14.93 1.73 -14.09
C ALA A 45 16.47 1.71 -14.23
N ARG A 46 17.15 1.30 -13.17
CA ARG A 46 18.60 1.16 -13.18
C ARG A 46 19.08 -0.19 -13.73
N GLY A 47 18.15 -1.10 -14.00
CA GLY A 47 18.50 -2.45 -14.41
C GLY A 47 18.94 -3.36 -13.26
N ASP A 48 18.77 -2.92 -12.03
CA ASP A 48 19.14 -3.69 -10.86
C ASP A 48 17.98 -4.62 -10.45
N LEU A 49 17.87 -5.72 -11.19
CA LEU A 49 16.75 -6.65 -10.98
C LEU A 49 16.84 -7.36 -9.64
N LYS A 50 18.04 -7.55 -9.13
CA LYS A 50 18.26 -8.24 -7.87
C LYS A 50 17.69 -7.43 -6.71
N SER A 51 17.97 -6.13 -6.68
CA SER A 51 17.43 -5.23 -5.66
C SER A 51 15.92 -5.07 -5.82
N ALA A 52 15.43 -5.06 -7.07
CA ALA A 52 14.00 -4.99 -7.33
C ALA A 52 13.27 -6.21 -6.75
N GLU A 53 13.84 -7.40 -6.90
CA GLU A 53 13.26 -8.61 -6.32
C GLU A 53 13.23 -8.54 -4.79
N GLN A 54 14.29 -8.02 -4.17
CA GLN A 54 14.33 -7.83 -2.73
C GLN A 54 13.26 -6.86 -2.28
N ALA A 55 13.04 -5.78 -3.02
CA ALA A 55 11.99 -4.82 -2.72
C ALA A 55 10.62 -5.46 -2.83
N GLN A 56 10.42 -6.33 -3.81
CA GLN A 56 9.15 -7.06 -3.95
C GLN A 56 8.86 -7.94 -2.74
N ARG A 57 9.88 -8.55 -2.16
CA ARG A 57 9.72 -9.40 -0.98
C ARG A 57 9.32 -8.60 0.25
N LYS A 58 9.62 -7.30 0.27
CA LYS A 58 9.26 -6.42 1.38
C LYS A 58 7.87 -5.80 1.21
N ALA A 59 7.17 -6.13 0.14
CA ALA A 59 5.83 -5.63 -0.09
C ALA A 59 4.87 -6.11 1.00
N PRO A 60 3.78 -5.37 1.25
CA PRO A 60 2.77 -5.83 2.19
C PRO A 60 2.24 -7.21 1.83
N GLU A 61 1.90 -7.98 2.85
CA GLU A 61 1.37 -9.33 2.65
C GLU A 61 0.11 -9.29 1.79
N GLY A 62 0.03 -10.20 0.83
CA GLY A 62 -1.10 -10.28 -0.08
C GLY A 62 -1.08 -9.23 -1.18
N ALA A 63 -0.01 -8.45 -1.30
CA ALA A 63 0.08 -7.42 -2.31
C ALA A 63 0.33 -8.01 -3.69
N ARG A 64 -0.28 -7.39 -4.69
CA ARG A 64 -0.05 -7.73 -6.10
C ARG A 64 0.83 -6.64 -6.71
N ILE A 65 1.84 -7.05 -7.42
CA ILE A 65 2.79 -6.12 -8.03
C ILE A 65 2.73 -6.30 -9.54
N THR A 66 2.43 -5.21 -10.23
CA THR A 66 2.37 -5.17 -11.68
C THR A 66 3.40 -4.18 -12.19
N THR A 67 4.21 -4.60 -13.15
CA THR A 67 5.23 -3.75 -13.74
C THR A 67 4.94 -3.58 -15.23
N ALA A 68 4.96 -2.35 -15.70
CA ALA A 68 4.79 -2.03 -17.11
C ALA A 68 5.92 -1.10 -17.55
N SER A 69 6.44 -1.36 -18.74
CA SER A 69 7.47 -0.53 -19.34
C SER A 69 6.92 0.08 -20.63
N ARG A 70 7.00 1.40 -20.76
CA ARG A 70 6.45 2.09 -21.91
C ARG A 70 7.17 3.40 -22.14
N ASP A 71 7.59 3.63 -23.36
CA ASP A 71 8.22 4.89 -23.79
C ASP A 71 9.41 5.31 -22.94
N GLY A 72 10.21 4.31 -22.50
CA GLY A 72 11.38 4.60 -21.69
C GLY A 72 11.05 4.85 -20.22
N TRP A 73 9.83 4.57 -19.79
CA TRP A 73 9.41 4.68 -18.41
C TRP A 73 9.03 3.32 -17.86
N ILE A 74 9.35 3.10 -16.60
CA ILE A 74 8.88 1.92 -15.88
C ILE A 74 7.85 2.37 -14.87
N ARG A 75 6.66 1.77 -14.95
CA ARG A 75 5.60 2.02 -13.98
C ARG A 75 5.37 0.76 -13.16
N VAL A 76 5.38 0.90 -11.85
CA VAL A 76 5.11 -0.21 -10.95
C VAL A 76 3.87 0.13 -10.14
N THR A 77 2.92 -0.79 -10.13
CA THR A 77 1.69 -0.65 -9.36
C THR A 77 1.66 -1.75 -8.31
N VAL A 78 1.46 -1.36 -7.05
CA VAL A 78 1.31 -2.29 -5.95
C VAL A 78 -0.09 -2.13 -5.41
N SER A 79 -0.83 -3.23 -5.34
CA SER A 79 -2.20 -3.21 -4.85
C SER A 79 -2.40 -4.29 -3.80
N THR A 80 -3.28 -4.02 -2.86
CA THR A 80 -3.64 -4.98 -1.83
C THR A 80 -5.04 -4.69 -1.35
N ASP A 81 -5.70 -5.69 -0.79
CA ASP A 81 -7.03 -5.55 -0.22
C ASP A 81 -6.93 -5.77 1.28
N ARG A 82 -7.65 -4.95 2.03
CA ARG A 82 -7.75 -5.07 3.48
C ARG A 82 -9.20 -5.02 3.90
N SER A 83 -9.55 -5.81 4.89
CA SER A 83 -10.91 -5.82 5.41
C SER A 83 -10.88 -5.85 6.92
N LEU A 84 -11.95 -5.36 7.53
CA LEU A 84 -12.14 -5.40 8.98
C LEU A 84 -13.35 -6.30 9.24
N GLY A 85 -13.08 -7.58 9.56
CA GLY A 85 -14.11 -8.56 9.73
C GLY A 85 -14.98 -8.67 8.49
N LYS A 86 -16.25 -8.28 8.59
CA LYS A 86 -17.19 -8.30 7.47
C LYS A 86 -17.25 -6.97 6.72
N ILE A 87 -16.50 -5.97 7.19
CA ILE A 87 -16.47 -4.66 6.55
C ILE A 87 -15.32 -4.64 5.54
N GLY A 88 -15.62 -4.19 4.35
CA GLY A 88 -14.68 -4.17 3.24
C GLY A 88 -14.96 -5.30 2.28
N PRO A 89 -14.01 -5.71 1.43
CA PRO A 89 -12.61 -5.26 1.44
C PRO A 89 -12.42 -3.82 0.95
N VAL A 90 -11.37 -3.19 1.45
CA VAL A 90 -10.93 -1.90 0.96
C VAL A 90 -9.75 -2.13 0.04
N HIS A 91 -9.86 -1.67 -1.18
CA HIS A 91 -8.81 -1.83 -2.17
C HIS A 91 -7.82 -0.67 -2.06
N LEU A 92 -6.56 -1.00 -1.80
CA LEU A 92 -5.49 -0.02 -1.69
C LEU A 92 -4.54 -0.20 -2.86
N GLN A 93 -4.20 0.88 -3.52
CA GLN A 93 -3.35 0.83 -4.69
C GLN A 93 -2.43 2.05 -4.71
N ALA A 94 -1.19 1.82 -5.06
CA ALA A 94 -0.22 2.88 -5.25
C ALA A 94 0.64 2.54 -6.45
N SER A 95 1.04 3.56 -7.20
CA SER A 95 1.91 3.37 -8.33
C SER A 95 3.02 4.40 -8.33
N ALA A 96 4.15 4.03 -8.91
CA ALA A 96 5.28 4.90 -9.08
C ALA A 96 5.88 4.65 -10.45
N ALA A 97 6.46 5.67 -11.04
CA ALA A 97 7.10 5.56 -12.33
C ALA A 97 8.48 6.18 -12.26
N ALA A 98 9.43 5.59 -12.98
CA ALA A 98 10.79 6.09 -13.07
C ALA A 98 11.25 5.99 -14.52
N PRO A 99 12.04 6.99 -14.98
CA PRO A 99 12.59 6.89 -16.33
C PRO A 99 13.67 5.81 -16.37
N GLN A 100 13.64 5.01 -17.43
CA GLN A 100 14.68 4.01 -17.66
C GLN A 100 15.97 4.71 -18.04
N GLU A 101 17.09 4.25 -17.48
CA GLU A 101 18.39 4.81 -17.81
C GLU A 101 18.81 4.37 -19.22
N PRO A 102 19.48 5.25 -19.98
CA PRO A 102 20.01 4.85 -21.29
C PRO A 102 20.94 3.65 -21.14
N GLY A 103 20.79 2.69 -22.01
CA GLY A 103 21.55 1.45 -21.96
C GLY A 103 20.88 0.32 -21.21
N GLU A 104 19.88 0.62 -20.42
CA GLU A 104 19.09 -0.38 -19.68
C GLU A 104 17.79 -0.72 -20.38
N LEU A 105 17.55 -0.15 -21.53
CA LEU A 105 16.38 -0.37 -22.37
C LEU A 105 16.50 -1.71 -23.10
N LYS A 106 16.09 -2.79 -22.43
CA LYS A 106 16.14 -4.12 -23.04
C LYS A 106 14.85 -4.88 -22.85
#